data_d0883fad0926e6e0501f95b46fb364ff
#
_entry.id   d0883fad0926e6e0501f95b46fb364ff
#
_cell.length_a   1.000
_cell.length_b   1.000
_cell.length_c   1.000
_cell.angle_alpha   90.00
_cell.angle_beta   90.00
_cell.angle_gamma   90.00
#
_symmetry.space_group_name_H-M   'P 1'
#
loop_
_entity.id
_entity.type
_entity.pdbx_description
1 polymer ?
#
loop_
_entity_poly.entity_id
_entity_poly.type
_entity_poly.pdbx_seq_one_letter_code
_entity_poly.pdbx_strand_id
1 'polypeptide(L)'
;SGDGTKAKYEPSIKKHFQTVLDMVTLDGYWMEMGVRGGRSVEWLLEKYPNKEYHGFDSWEGLPEDWFIGASVRYKAGDMNVDMPNFPNNIKLYKGWFTESLPKWKSDHKGPIAFIHIDSDLYSSCKTTLEELNDQIVPGTVLAFDEFINFRLTKKLGNWYEHEWKALMEWLQTHNRKIKPLTRNYAYQASCVVIE
;
A
#
# COMPACT_ATOMS: atom_id res chain seq x y z
N SER A 1 8.62 7.14 -31.62
CA SER A 1 7.48 7.62 -30.84
C SER A 1 7.44 6.87 -29.53
N GLY A 2 8.13 7.43 -28.56
CA GLY A 2 8.14 6.92 -27.18
C GLY A 2 6.93 7.44 -26.46
N ASP A 3 5.98 6.54 -26.29
CA ASP A 3 4.81 6.93 -25.60
C ASP A 3 4.85 6.64 -24.13
N GLY A 4 4.30 7.49 -23.43
CA GLY A 4 3.35 7.39 -22.33
C GLY A 4 3.64 6.48 -21.13
N THR A 5 4.81 5.89 -20.95
CA THR A 5 5.08 4.97 -19.82
C THR A 5 5.95 5.57 -18.71
N LYS A 6 6.20 6.86 -18.71
CA LYS A 6 6.92 7.49 -17.59
C LYS A 6 5.93 7.82 -16.47
N ALA A 7 6.19 7.25 -15.29
CA ALA A 7 5.45 7.58 -14.07
C ALA A 7 5.48 9.09 -13.79
N LYS A 8 4.34 9.67 -13.42
CA LYS A 8 4.24 11.07 -13.03
C LYS A 8 5.07 11.31 -11.76
N TYR A 9 5.92 12.33 -11.79
CA TYR A 9 6.73 12.72 -10.64
C TYR A 9 6.00 13.72 -9.76
N GLU A 10 5.96 13.47 -8.45
CA GLU A 10 5.39 14.37 -7.45
C GLU A 10 6.41 14.67 -6.33
N PRO A 11 6.59 15.93 -5.94
CA PRO A 11 7.70 16.33 -5.06
C PRO A 11 7.48 16.04 -3.58
N SER A 12 6.27 15.82 -3.11
CA SER A 12 5.99 15.54 -1.69
C SER A 12 5.18 14.28 -1.50
N ILE A 13 5.33 13.64 -0.33
CA ILE A 13 4.61 12.43 0.06
C ILE A 13 3.09 12.66 0.05
N LYS A 14 2.62 13.71 0.73
CA LYS A 14 1.18 14.07 0.75
C LYS A 14 0.64 14.33 -0.65
N LYS A 15 1.35 15.14 -1.43
CA LYS A 15 0.94 15.47 -2.81
C LYS A 15 0.92 14.24 -3.70
N HIS A 16 1.92 13.38 -3.57
CA HIS A 16 1.98 12.12 -4.30
C HIS A 16 0.76 11.25 -3.97
N PHE A 17 0.50 11.02 -2.69
CA PHE A 17 -0.66 10.24 -2.25
C PHE A 17 -1.97 10.81 -2.81
N GLN A 18 -2.22 12.11 -2.66
CA GLN A 18 -3.42 12.76 -3.17
C GLN A 18 -3.54 12.72 -4.70
N THR A 19 -2.42 12.76 -5.42
CA THR A 19 -2.41 12.61 -6.88
C THR A 19 -2.78 11.18 -7.30
N VAL A 20 -2.30 10.18 -6.57
CA VAL A 20 -2.65 8.77 -6.82
C VAL A 20 -4.16 8.55 -6.65
N LEU A 21 -4.75 9.12 -5.60
CA LEU A 21 -6.21 9.00 -5.38
C LEU A 21 -7.03 9.54 -6.56
N ASP A 22 -6.56 10.60 -7.24
CA ASP A 22 -7.23 11.16 -8.43
C ASP A 22 -7.14 10.26 -9.67
N MET A 23 -6.23 9.30 -9.66
CA MET A 23 -6.05 8.35 -10.76
C MET A 23 -6.90 7.09 -10.62
N VAL A 24 -7.59 6.93 -9.49
CA VAL A 24 -8.48 5.78 -9.25
C VAL A 24 -9.80 6.03 -9.98
N THR A 25 -10.04 5.27 -11.04
CA THR A 25 -11.25 5.37 -11.86
C THR A 25 -12.17 4.17 -11.76
N LEU A 26 -11.64 3.04 -11.28
CA LEU A 26 -12.43 1.84 -11.04
C LEU A 26 -13.39 2.07 -9.87
N ASP A 27 -14.64 1.60 -10.02
CA ASP A 27 -15.56 1.50 -8.89
C ASP A 27 -15.22 0.26 -8.06
N GLY A 28 -15.09 0.44 -6.74
CA GLY A 28 -14.67 -0.62 -5.84
C GLY A 28 -14.16 -0.11 -4.49
N TYR A 29 -13.65 -1.05 -3.69
CA TYR A 29 -13.14 -0.74 -2.35
C TYR A 29 -11.83 0.04 -2.40
N TRP A 30 -11.68 0.96 -1.45
CA TRP A 30 -10.44 1.68 -1.21
C TRP A 30 -9.87 1.25 0.14
N MET A 31 -8.60 0.85 0.15
CA MET A 31 -7.99 0.17 1.30
C MET A 31 -6.61 0.72 1.63
N GLU A 32 -6.21 0.52 2.89
CA GLU A 32 -4.85 0.79 3.36
C GLU A 32 -4.35 -0.34 4.24
N MET A 33 -3.15 -0.80 3.95
CA MET A 33 -2.42 -1.81 4.70
C MET A 33 -1.31 -1.14 5.49
N GLY A 34 -1.50 -1.01 6.81
CA GLY A 34 -0.62 -0.25 7.70
C GLY A 34 -1.14 1.18 7.93
N VAL A 35 -2.14 1.31 8.81
CA VAL A 35 -2.76 2.61 9.15
C VAL A 35 -1.94 3.36 10.19
N ARG A 36 -1.40 2.65 11.19
CA ARG A 36 -0.69 3.21 12.33
C ARG A 36 -1.49 4.35 12.98
N GLY A 37 -0.96 5.59 13.00
CA GLY A 37 -1.64 6.80 13.53
C GLY A 37 -2.61 7.46 12.55
N GLY A 38 -2.72 6.97 11.29
CA GLY A 38 -3.74 7.40 10.33
C GLY A 38 -3.44 8.69 9.55
N ARG A 39 -2.18 9.05 9.39
CA ARG A 39 -1.78 10.27 8.66
C ARG A 39 -2.28 10.30 7.21
N SER A 40 -2.19 9.19 6.50
CA SER A 40 -2.69 9.03 5.13
C SER A 40 -4.22 9.09 5.08
N VAL A 41 -4.89 8.54 6.09
CA VAL A 41 -6.35 8.66 6.26
C VAL A 41 -6.78 10.12 6.43
N GLU A 42 -6.04 10.91 7.20
CA GLU A 42 -6.29 12.35 7.31
C GLU A 42 -6.16 13.06 5.96
N TRP A 43 -5.15 12.72 5.16
CA TRP A 43 -4.97 13.29 3.81
C TRP A 43 -6.06 12.86 2.83
N LEU A 44 -6.56 11.63 2.96
CA LEU A 44 -7.71 11.16 2.20
C LEU A 44 -8.96 11.98 2.58
N LEU A 45 -9.23 12.15 3.86
CA LEU A 45 -10.41 12.88 4.36
C LEU A 45 -10.39 14.36 3.97
N GLU A 46 -9.22 15.00 3.92
CA GLU A 46 -9.10 16.38 3.42
C GLU A 46 -9.61 16.51 1.98
N LYS A 47 -9.42 15.48 1.15
CA LYS A 47 -9.76 15.52 -0.27
C LYS A 47 -11.10 14.87 -0.58
N TYR A 48 -11.39 13.77 0.10
CA TYR A 48 -12.59 12.94 -0.09
C TYR A 48 -13.27 12.66 1.25
N PRO A 49 -13.90 13.67 1.89
CA PRO A 49 -14.39 13.58 3.28
C PRO A 49 -15.45 12.51 3.48
N ASN A 50 -16.16 12.12 2.42
CA ASN A 50 -17.24 11.12 2.49
C ASN A 50 -16.85 9.77 1.86
N LYS A 51 -15.57 9.58 1.47
CA LYS A 51 -15.14 8.32 0.86
C LYS A 51 -15.11 7.21 1.89
N GLU A 52 -15.75 6.08 1.61
CA GLU A 52 -15.58 4.88 2.41
C GLU A 52 -14.16 4.33 2.20
N TYR A 53 -13.48 4.04 3.30
CA TYR A 53 -12.11 3.58 3.31
C TYR A 53 -11.90 2.51 4.37
N HIS A 54 -11.20 1.43 3.99
CA HIS A 54 -10.97 0.26 4.81
C HIS A 54 -9.50 0.20 5.23
N GLY A 55 -9.20 0.51 6.48
CA GLY A 55 -7.85 0.50 7.03
C GLY A 55 -7.56 -0.75 7.85
N PHE A 56 -6.41 -1.36 7.62
CA PHE A 56 -5.97 -2.59 8.29
C PHE A 56 -4.65 -2.35 9.03
N ASP A 57 -4.58 -2.76 10.28
CA ASP A 57 -3.38 -2.70 11.10
C ASP A 57 -3.51 -3.65 12.29
N SER A 58 -2.40 -4.12 12.82
CA SER A 58 -2.39 -4.83 14.10
C SER A 58 -2.51 -3.88 15.28
N TRP A 59 -1.98 -2.66 15.16
CA TRP A 59 -1.67 -1.71 16.22
C TRP A 59 -0.78 -2.28 17.33
N GLU A 60 -0.15 -3.43 17.05
CA GLU A 60 0.82 -4.09 17.92
C GLU A 60 2.27 -3.89 17.46
N GLY A 61 2.44 -3.12 16.38
CA GLY A 61 3.72 -2.84 15.74
C GLY A 61 4.06 -3.86 14.63
N LEU A 62 5.35 -3.95 14.29
CA LEU A 62 5.81 -4.84 13.23
C LEU A 62 5.72 -6.31 13.65
N PRO A 63 5.32 -7.23 12.74
CA PRO A 63 5.27 -8.66 13.04
C PRO A 63 6.65 -9.31 13.17
N GLU A 64 7.68 -8.70 12.59
CA GLU A 64 9.06 -9.20 12.56
C GLU A 64 10.05 -8.03 12.49
N ASP A 65 11.34 -8.31 12.66
CA ASP A 65 12.39 -7.30 12.54
C ASP A 65 12.49 -6.78 11.09
N TRP A 66 12.55 -5.46 10.95
CA TRP A 66 12.75 -4.81 9.66
C TRP A 66 14.23 -4.49 9.46
N PHE A 67 14.82 -5.14 8.45
CA PHE A 67 16.22 -4.98 8.12
C PHE A 67 16.42 -3.97 6.99
N ILE A 68 17.47 -3.13 7.13
CA ILE A 68 18.02 -2.33 6.05
C ILE A 68 19.48 -2.75 5.85
N GLY A 69 19.74 -3.47 4.76
CA GLY A 69 20.99 -4.17 4.60
C GLY A 69 21.16 -5.23 5.70
N ALA A 70 22.32 -5.25 6.35
CA ALA A 70 22.62 -6.18 7.45
C ALA A 70 22.18 -5.65 8.83
N SER A 71 21.61 -4.46 8.91
CA SER A 71 21.25 -3.82 10.18
C SER A 71 19.75 -3.85 10.41
N VAL A 72 19.33 -4.17 11.65
CA VAL A 72 17.93 -4.01 12.08
C VAL A 72 17.63 -2.52 12.18
N ARG A 73 16.62 -2.04 11.46
CA ARG A 73 16.11 -0.68 11.55
C ARG A 73 15.08 -0.55 12.66
N TYR A 74 14.14 -1.49 12.68
CA TYR A 74 13.10 -1.60 13.69
C TYR A 74 12.95 -3.06 14.08
N LYS A 75 12.64 -3.32 15.34
CA LYS A 75 12.39 -4.66 15.85
C LYS A 75 10.92 -5.02 15.75
N ALA A 76 10.64 -6.30 15.83
CA ALA A 76 9.29 -6.79 16.06
C ALA A 76 8.64 -6.06 17.25
N GLY A 77 7.40 -5.60 17.09
CA GLY A 77 6.68 -4.80 18.08
C GLY A 77 6.99 -3.29 18.07
N ASP A 78 8.03 -2.84 17.36
CA ASP A 78 8.23 -1.41 17.14
C ASP A 78 7.10 -0.81 16.29
N MET A 79 6.92 0.51 16.36
CA MET A 79 5.87 1.28 15.69
C MET A 79 4.45 1.02 16.22
N ASN A 80 4.28 0.31 17.33
CA ASN A 80 2.99 0.19 17.99
C ASN A 80 2.46 1.58 18.40
N VAL A 81 1.17 1.77 18.25
CA VAL A 81 0.45 2.98 18.66
C VAL A 81 -0.98 2.60 19.01
N ASP A 82 -1.68 3.46 19.74
CA ASP A 82 -3.11 3.29 19.95
C ASP A 82 -3.87 3.42 18.63
N MET A 83 -4.90 2.60 18.47
CA MET A 83 -5.77 2.67 17.29
C MET A 83 -6.47 4.03 17.25
N PRO A 84 -6.32 4.80 16.14
CA PRO A 84 -6.95 6.10 16.01
C PRO A 84 -8.46 5.99 15.87
N ASN A 85 -9.16 7.09 16.13
CA ASN A 85 -10.60 7.20 15.92
C ASN A 85 -10.88 8.13 14.73
N PHE A 86 -11.73 7.66 13.81
CA PHE A 86 -12.10 8.39 12.59
C PHE A 86 -13.62 8.43 12.40
N PRO A 87 -14.14 9.27 11.49
CA PRO A 87 -15.55 9.26 11.10
C PRO A 87 -16.01 7.88 10.60
N ASN A 88 -17.31 7.61 10.66
CA ASN A 88 -17.89 6.30 10.38
C ASN A 88 -17.66 5.76 8.94
N ASN A 89 -17.28 6.60 8.00
CA ASN A 89 -16.89 6.17 6.65
C ASN A 89 -15.50 5.55 6.59
N ILE A 90 -14.69 5.68 7.65
CA ILE A 90 -13.42 4.99 7.81
C ILE A 90 -13.65 3.74 8.66
N LYS A 91 -13.47 2.57 8.04
CA LYS A 91 -13.63 1.28 8.68
C LYS A 91 -12.27 0.72 9.05
N LEU A 92 -11.99 0.57 10.35
CA LEU A 92 -10.72 0.05 10.84
C LEU A 92 -10.87 -1.42 11.24
N TYR A 93 -9.93 -2.25 10.79
CA TYR A 93 -9.88 -3.69 11.01
C TYR A 93 -8.60 -4.06 11.77
N LYS A 94 -8.75 -4.28 13.09
CA LYS A 94 -7.63 -4.66 13.95
C LYS A 94 -7.27 -6.13 13.77
N GLY A 95 -5.98 -6.42 13.63
CA GLY A 95 -5.39 -7.75 13.58
C GLY A 95 -4.32 -7.89 12.48
N TRP A 96 -3.61 -8.99 12.53
CA TRP A 96 -2.65 -9.34 11.48
C TRP A 96 -3.36 -9.57 10.15
N PHE A 97 -2.72 -9.23 9.03
CA PHE A 97 -3.34 -9.35 7.69
C PHE A 97 -3.78 -10.76 7.37
N THR A 98 -3.04 -11.78 7.86
CA THR A 98 -3.41 -13.20 7.73
C THR A 98 -4.74 -13.56 8.39
N GLU A 99 -5.22 -12.75 9.33
CA GLU A 99 -6.47 -12.96 10.05
C GLU A 99 -7.57 -11.99 9.62
N SER A 100 -7.22 -10.71 9.46
CA SER A 100 -8.17 -9.64 9.18
C SER A 100 -8.65 -9.64 7.73
N LEU A 101 -7.78 -9.93 6.76
CA LEU A 101 -8.16 -9.94 5.34
C LEU A 101 -9.13 -11.07 4.99
N PRO A 102 -8.93 -12.33 5.39
CA PRO A 102 -9.92 -13.39 5.13
C PRO A 102 -11.31 -13.07 5.73
N LYS A 103 -11.36 -12.49 6.93
CA LYS A 103 -12.63 -12.06 7.56
C LYS A 103 -13.29 -10.96 6.74
N TRP A 104 -12.55 -9.93 6.36
CA TRP A 104 -13.06 -8.85 5.53
C TRP A 104 -13.60 -9.36 4.19
N LYS A 105 -12.88 -10.24 3.51
CA LYS A 105 -13.29 -10.86 2.24
C LYS A 105 -14.59 -11.66 2.35
N SER A 106 -14.90 -12.23 3.51
CA SER A 106 -16.15 -12.98 3.69
C SER A 106 -17.37 -12.11 3.43
N ASP A 107 -17.30 -10.83 3.78
CA ASP A 107 -18.39 -9.87 3.73
C ASP A 107 -18.31 -8.89 2.55
N HIS A 108 -17.15 -8.81 1.89
CA HIS A 108 -16.85 -7.84 0.82
C HIS A 108 -16.45 -8.56 -0.46
N LYS A 109 -17.36 -8.67 -1.43
CA LYS A 109 -17.18 -9.50 -2.64
C LYS A 109 -16.88 -8.72 -3.93
N GLY A 110 -16.88 -7.40 -3.89
CA GLY A 110 -16.61 -6.56 -5.06
C GLY A 110 -15.12 -6.41 -5.37
N PRO A 111 -14.80 -5.74 -6.49
CA PRO A 111 -13.42 -5.44 -6.85
C PRO A 111 -12.82 -4.40 -5.90
N ILE A 112 -11.49 -4.41 -5.80
CA ILE A 112 -10.73 -3.39 -5.10
C ILE A 112 -10.27 -2.35 -6.12
N ALA A 113 -10.62 -1.09 -5.90
CA ALA A 113 -10.23 0.01 -6.77
C ALA A 113 -8.86 0.59 -6.41
N PHE A 114 -8.54 0.60 -5.12
CA PHE A 114 -7.31 1.20 -4.61
C PHE A 114 -6.78 0.47 -3.37
N ILE A 115 -5.48 0.21 -3.35
CA ILE A 115 -4.76 -0.27 -2.16
C ILE A 115 -3.54 0.62 -1.93
N HIS A 116 -3.49 1.26 -0.76
CA HIS A 116 -2.27 1.85 -0.23
C HIS A 116 -1.53 0.80 0.62
N ILE A 117 -0.34 0.43 0.22
CA ILE A 117 0.53 -0.53 0.91
C ILE A 117 1.61 0.29 1.62
N ASP A 118 1.48 0.41 2.94
CA ASP A 118 2.37 1.12 3.86
C ASP A 118 2.66 0.19 5.04
N SER A 119 3.16 -1.00 4.71
CA SER A 119 3.35 -2.09 5.67
C SER A 119 4.82 -2.53 5.81
N ASP A 120 5.73 -1.77 5.20
CA ASP A 120 7.19 -1.87 5.33
C ASP A 120 7.81 -3.18 4.86
N LEU A 121 7.22 -4.32 5.21
CA LEU A 121 7.82 -5.64 5.14
C LEU A 121 7.38 -6.43 3.90
N TYR A 122 8.31 -7.21 3.37
CA TYR A 122 8.03 -8.19 2.31
C TYR A 122 6.88 -9.13 2.67
N SER A 123 6.91 -9.71 3.89
CA SER A 123 5.89 -10.65 4.34
C SER A 123 4.49 -10.04 4.38
N SER A 124 4.36 -8.81 4.87
CA SER A 124 3.09 -8.08 4.95
C SER A 124 2.55 -7.73 3.56
N CYS A 125 3.40 -7.23 2.68
CA CYS A 125 3.03 -6.91 1.30
C CYS A 125 2.63 -8.18 0.52
N LYS A 126 3.41 -9.26 0.65
CA LYS A 126 3.10 -10.55 0.04
C LYS A 126 1.75 -11.10 0.50
N THR A 127 1.50 -11.12 1.81
CA THR A 127 0.20 -11.53 2.37
C THR A 127 -0.94 -10.71 1.77
N THR A 128 -0.79 -9.40 1.69
CA THR A 128 -1.79 -8.50 1.11
C THR A 128 -2.12 -8.88 -0.34
N LEU A 129 -1.10 -8.99 -1.19
CA LEU A 129 -1.29 -9.27 -2.62
C LEU A 129 -1.87 -10.67 -2.87
N GLU A 130 -1.42 -11.69 -2.12
CA GLU A 130 -1.93 -13.05 -2.26
C GLU A 130 -3.37 -13.19 -1.74
N GLU A 131 -3.67 -12.66 -0.56
CA GLU A 131 -5.02 -12.73 0.02
C GLU A 131 -6.06 -11.99 -0.82
N LEU A 132 -5.69 -10.87 -1.44
CA LEU A 132 -6.59 -10.03 -2.22
C LEU A 132 -6.53 -10.29 -3.73
N ASN A 133 -5.74 -11.26 -4.18
CA ASN A 133 -5.48 -11.50 -5.61
C ASN A 133 -6.74 -11.61 -6.48
N ASP A 134 -7.77 -12.26 -6.01
CA ASP A 134 -9.04 -12.46 -6.73
C ASP A 134 -9.91 -11.22 -6.83
N GLN A 135 -9.69 -10.21 -5.97
CA GLN A 135 -10.38 -8.93 -5.98
C GLN A 135 -9.53 -7.80 -6.60
N ILE A 136 -8.23 -8.02 -6.79
CA ILE A 136 -7.36 -7.16 -7.57
C ILE A 136 -7.60 -7.46 -9.05
N VAL A 137 -8.17 -6.51 -9.78
CA VAL A 137 -8.62 -6.67 -11.17
C VAL A 137 -8.00 -5.59 -12.06
N PRO A 138 -8.09 -5.70 -13.40
CA PRO A 138 -7.69 -4.60 -14.28
C PRO A 138 -8.38 -3.29 -13.90
N GLY A 139 -7.60 -2.23 -13.69
CA GLY A 139 -8.04 -0.94 -13.15
C GLY A 139 -7.74 -0.72 -11.68
N THR A 140 -7.42 -1.76 -10.90
CA THR A 140 -6.95 -1.61 -9.51
C THR A 140 -5.66 -0.79 -9.48
N VAL A 141 -5.62 0.25 -8.65
CA VAL A 141 -4.44 1.07 -8.40
C VAL A 141 -3.75 0.59 -7.12
N LEU A 142 -2.47 0.26 -7.23
CA LEU A 142 -1.60 -0.11 -6.12
C LEU A 142 -0.63 1.06 -5.85
N ALA A 143 -0.60 1.56 -4.64
CA ALA A 143 0.34 2.58 -4.18
C ALA A 143 1.21 2.02 -3.06
N PHE A 144 2.52 2.19 -3.16
CA PHE A 144 3.51 1.63 -2.25
C PHE A 144 4.28 2.75 -1.56
N ASP A 145 4.53 2.62 -0.28
CA ASP A 145 5.26 3.61 0.51
C ASP A 145 6.78 3.38 0.46
N GLU A 146 7.27 2.17 0.55
CA GLU A 146 8.70 1.81 0.52
C GLU A 146 9.10 1.04 -0.76
N PHE A 147 8.81 1.58 -1.93
CA PHE A 147 8.89 0.82 -3.17
C PHE A 147 10.23 0.93 -3.92
N ILE A 148 10.82 2.13 -3.97
CA ILE A 148 12.04 2.38 -4.76
C ILE A 148 13.05 3.15 -3.91
N ASN A 149 14.33 2.70 -3.94
CA ASN A 149 15.41 3.45 -3.33
C ASN A 149 15.97 4.48 -4.31
N PHE A 150 15.64 5.75 -4.10
CA PHE A 150 16.25 6.84 -4.84
C PHE A 150 17.56 7.29 -4.22
N ARG A 151 18.42 7.94 -5.04
CA ARG A 151 19.77 8.43 -4.68
C ARG A 151 19.84 9.24 -3.38
N LEU A 152 18.73 9.82 -2.93
CA LEU A 152 18.65 10.65 -1.72
C LEU A 152 18.43 9.85 -0.44
N THR A 153 18.01 8.60 -0.55
CA THR A 153 17.75 7.73 0.59
C THR A 153 18.67 6.53 0.55
N LYS A 154 19.95 6.72 0.88
CA LYS A 154 20.87 5.59 1.19
C LYS A 154 20.35 4.68 2.32
N LYS A 155 19.13 4.92 2.76
CA LYS A 155 18.53 4.31 3.95
C LYS A 155 17.88 2.95 3.68
N LEU A 156 17.45 2.64 2.44
CA LEU A 156 16.83 1.36 2.08
C LEU A 156 17.76 0.57 1.17
N GLY A 157 18.92 0.18 1.68
CA GLY A 157 19.98 -0.46 0.90
C GLY A 157 19.60 -1.74 0.14
N ASN A 158 18.53 -2.40 0.56
CA ASN A 158 17.97 -3.61 -0.07
C ASN A 158 16.46 -3.47 -0.34
N TRP A 159 16.02 -2.30 -0.77
CA TRP A 159 14.61 -2.00 -1.10
C TRP A 159 13.96 -3.05 -2.02
N TYR A 160 14.74 -3.65 -2.93
CA TYR A 160 14.29 -4.70 -3.86
C TYR A 160 13.95 -6.03 -3.16
N GLU A 161 14.21 -6.18 -1.87
CA GLU A 161 13.86 -7.37 -1.07
C GLU A 161 12.57 -7.19 -0.25
N HIS A 162 11.94 -6.02 -0.30
CA HIS A 162 10.72 -5.67 0.42
C HIS A 162 9.48 -5.68 -0.48
N GLU A 163 8.73 -4.58 -0.53
CA GLU A 163 7.49 -4.46 -1.31
C GLU A 163 7.70 -4.73 -2.81
N TRP A 164 8.84 -4.29 -3.37
CA TRP A 164 9.20 -4.58 -4.76
C TRP A 164 9.24 -6.07 -5.04
N LYS A 165 9.93 -6.85 -4.20
CA LYS A 165 10.04 -8.30 -4.35
C LYS A 165 8.67 -8.96 -4.30
N ALA A 166 7.85 -8.58 -3.32
CA ALA A 166 6.51 -9.12 -3.17
C ALA A 166 5.66 -8.87 -4.42
N LEU A 167 5.70 -7.65 -4.97
CA LEU A 167 4.99 -7.33 -6.20
C LEU A 167 5.52 -8.13 -7.40
N MET A 168 6.83 -8.22 -7.60
CA MET A 168 7.41 -8.96 -8.75
C MET A 168 7.07 -10.45 -8.70
N GLU A 169 7.13 -11.07 -7.53
CA GLU A 169 6.73 -12.47 -7.34
C GLU A 169 5.24 -12.67 -7.63
N TRP A 170 4.38 -11.78 -7.12
CA TRP A 170 2.95 -11.85 -7.36
C TRP A 170 2.60 -11.69 -8.85
N LEU A 171 3.23 -10.73 -9.55
CA LEU A 171 3.04 -10.55 -11.00
C LEU A 171 3.40 -11.82 -11.77
N GLN A 172 4.52 -12.45 -11.42
CA GLN A 172 4.97 -13.68 -12.07
C GLN A 172 4.06 -14.87 -11.75
N THR A 173 3.72 -15.06 -10.47
CA THR A 173 2.92 -16.20 -10.00
C THR A 173 1.51 -16.19 -10.61
N HIS A 174 0.90 -15.01 -10.69
CA HIS A 174 -0.49 -14.86 -11.14
C HIS A 174 -0.61 -14.36 -12.59
N ASN A 175 0.51 -14.30 -13.33
CA ASN A 175 0.57 -13.81 -14.71
C ASN A 175 -0.12 -12.44 -14.87
N ARG A 176 0.19 -11.52 -13.93
CA ARG A 176 -0.39 -10.17 -13.92
C ARG A 176 0.52 -9.17 -14.61
N LYS A 177 -0.07 -8.11 -15.14
CA LYS A 177 0.66 -7.00 -15.74
C LYS A 177 0.24 -5.68 -15.11
N ILE A 178 1.17 -4.76 -15.01
CA ILE A 178 0.98 -3.43 -14.44
C ILE A 178 1.49 -2.34 -15.37
N LYS A 179 0.95 -1.14 -15.21
CA LYS A 179 1.45 0.09 -15.83
C LYS A 179 1.84 1.08 -14.72
N PRO A 180 3.06 1.60 -14.70
CA PRO A 180 3.46 2.65 -13.76
C PRO A 180 2.58 3.91 -13.91
N LEU A 181 2.17 4.52 -12.79
CA LEU A 181 1.38 5.75 -12.75
C LEU A 181 2.19 6.92 -12.22
N THR A 182 2.70 6.81 -10.99
CA THR A 182 3.36 7.91 -10.28
C THR A 182 4.61 7.44 -9.56
N ARG A 183 5.47 8.39 -9.23
CA ARG A 183 6.55 8.24 -8.25
C ARG A 183 6.87 9.57 -7.60
N ASN A 184 7.44 9.56 -6.41
CA ASN A 184 7.99 10.78 -5.81
C ASN A 184 9.52 10.75 -5.72
N TYR A 185 10.08 11.78 -5.14
CA TYR A 185 11.54 11.91 -4.98
C TYR A 185 12.11 11.00 -3.88
N ALA A 186 11.28 10.52 -2.97
CA ALA A 186 11.69 9.66 -1.86
C ALA A 186 11.77 8.19 -2.31
N TYR A 187 10.72 7.42 -2.07
CA TYR A 187 10.71 5.97 -2.32
C TYR A 187 9.33 5.45 -2.72
N GLN A 188 8.33 6.30 -2.77
CA GLN A 188 6.96 5.93 -3.11
C GLN A 188 6.76 5.82 -4.61
N ALA A 189 5.93 4.88 -5.02
CA ALA A 189 5.46 4.75 -6.39
C ALA A 189 4.06 4.14 -6.44
N SER A 190 3.39 4.29 -7.58
CA SER A 190 2.13 3.61 -7.83
C SER A 190 2.06 3.04 -9.24
N CYS A 191 1.20 2.04 -9.40
CA CYS A 191 0.89 1.43 -10.68
C CYS A 191 -0.60 1.07 -10.75
N VAL A 192 -1.07 0.81 -11.97
CA VAL A 192 -2.39 0.23 -12.21
C VAL A 192 -2.24 -1.16 -12.80
N VAL A 193 -3.05 -2.08 -12.33
CA VAL A 193 -3.15 -3.44 -12.89
C VAL A 193 -3.88 -3.35 -14.23
N ILE A 194 -3.32 -3.96 -15.27
CA ILE A 194 -3.87 -3.93 -16.64
C ILE A 194 -4.30 -5.31 -17.15
N GLU A 195 -3.78 -6.38 -16.52
CA GLU A 195 -4.16 -7.78 -16.76
C GLU A 195 -4.10 -8.59 -15.48
#